data_5d8ebe3fea3959376d7c1625025d1045
#
_entry.id   5d8ebe3fea3959376d7c1625025d1045
#
_cell.length_a   1.000
_cell.length_b   1.000
_cell.length_c   1.000
_cell.angle_alpha   90.00
_cell.angle_beta   90.00
_cell.angle_gamma   90.00
#
_symmetry.space_group_name_H-M   'P 1'
#
loop_
_entity.id
_entity.type
_entity.pdbx_description
1 polymer ?
#
loop_
_entity_poly.entity_id
_entity_poly.type
_entity_poly.pdbx_seq_one_letter_code
_entity_poly.pdbx_strand_id
1 'polypeptide(L)'
;DPRESSTWLASALEAARVAAPRPRREKVPLNVTIPVISAEDARKRVFDHPGCATAKVKVADTRSDLERDCQRVEAVAEALVELHASSAKVRVDANGAWDRETALTWISRLNRAAQAAGGLEYVEQPCMAVEDLAWLRRKQDVPLAADESIRRAEDPLEVARLEAADVAVIKVEPLGGARAVLQLAEELPMPLVISSALETSFGLDYAARVACALDQEPRACGLGTASLLSGDTAVSPVRVVDGNMIPTDLAVNESLITPSASDSQLCGSWAKRLNAMASHR
;
A
#
# COMPACT_ATOMS: atom_id res chain seq x y z
N ASP A 1 5.85 17.74 6.42
CA ASP A 1 6.65 18.65 5.60
C ASP A 1 5.77 19.27 4.50
N PRO A 2 5.81 20.63 4.28
CA PRO A 2 5.03 21.28 3.20
C PRO A 2 5.37 20.75 1.80
N ARG A 3 6.60 20.34 1.53
CA ARG A 3 7.02 19.75 0.25
C ARG A 3 6.33 18.41 0.01
N GLU A 4 6.41 17.50 0.97
CA GLU A 4 5.73 16.20 0.91
C GLU A 4 4.20 16.38 0.76
N SER A 5 3.63 17.36 1.46
CA SER A 5 2.20 17.64 1.37
C SER A 5 1.80 18.32 0.05
N SER A 6 2.72 18.98 -0.65
CA SER A 6 2.42 19.64 -1.95
C SER A 6 2.08 18.64 -3.06
N THR A 7 2.67 17.45 -3.02
CA THR A 7 2.36 16.36 -3.95
C THR A 7 0.92 15.85 -3.76
N TRP A 8 0.44 15.76 -2.53
CA TRP A 8 -0.95 15.43 -2.22
C TRP A 8 -1.93 16.46 -2.77
N LEU A 9 -1.60 17.76 -2.65
CA LEU A 9 -2.41 18.81 -3.24
C LEU A 9 -2.39 18.73 -4.77
N ALA A 10 -1.25 18.41 -5.38
CA ALA A 10 -1.13 18.20 -6.81
C ALA A 10 -2.03 17.06 -7.28
N SER A 11 -1.99 15.91 -6.60
CA SER A 11 -2.83 14.75 -6.87
C SER A 11 -4.32 15.09 -6.77
N ALA A 12 -4.74 15.76 -5.68
CA ALA A 12 -6.14 16.17 -5.50
C ALA A 12 -6.64 17.10 -6.59
N LEU A 13 -5.82 18.08 -7.01
CA LEU A 13 -6.16 19.01 -8.09
C LEU A 13 -6.18 18.32 -9.47
N GLU A 14 -5.31 17.36 -9.70
CA GLU A 14 -5.35 16.54 -10.91
C GLU A 14 -6.63 15.71 -10.96
N ALA A 15 -6.95 14.98 -9.90
CA ALA A 15 -8.16 14.16 -9.79
C ALA A 15 -9.45 14.98 -10.00
N ALA A 16 -9.46 16.25 -9.54
CA ALA A 16 -10.61 17.15 -9.69
C ALA A 16 -10.75 17.79 -11.08
N ARG A 17 -9.67 17.88 -11.87
CA ARG A 17 -9.63 18.70 -13.10
C ARG A 17 -9.29 17.92 -14.36
N VAL A 18 -8.69 16.76 -14.22
CA VAL A 18 -8.24 15.92 -15.33
C VAL A 18 -9.06 14.64 -15.34
N ALA A 19 -9.48 14.21 -16.52
CA ALA A 19 -10.16 12.93 -16.67
C ALA A 19 -9.24 11.80 -16.14
N ALA A 20 -9.84 10.84 -15.45
CA ALA A 20 -9.12 9.66 -14.99
C ALA A 20 -8.40 8.96 -16.15
N PRO A 21 -7.25 8.31 -15.91
CA PRO A 21 -6.54 7.62 -16.97
C PRO A 21 -7.42 6.53 -17.58
N ARG A 22 -7.25 6.30 -18.90
CA ARG A 22 -8.02 5.28 -19.62
C ARG A 22 -7.72 3.90 -19.04
N PRO A 23 -8.73 3.18 -18.52
CA PRO A 23 -8.50 1.86 -17.94
C PRO A 23 -8.20 0.82 -19.03
N ARG A 24 -7.29 -0.09 -18.74
CA ARG A 24 -7.00 -1.29 -19.54
C ARG A 24 -7.74 -2.52 -19.01
N ARG A 25 -8.27 -2.43 -17.79
CA ARG A 25 -9.07 -3.46 -17.11
C ARG A 25 -10.14 -2.84 -16.24
N GLU A 26 -11.16 -3.62 -15.92
CA GLU A 26 -12.33 -3.14 -15.18
C GLU A 26 -12.16 -3.23 -13.66
N LYS A 27 -11.22 -4.02 -13.17
CA LYS A 27 -11.01 -4.28 -11.75
C LYS A 27 -9.56 -4.60 -11.44
N VAL A 28 -9.18 -4.46 -10.17
CA VAL A 28 -7.87 -4.86 -9.66
C VAL A 28 -8.01 -5.76 -8.43
N PRO A 29 -7.18 -6.81 -8.29
CA PRO A 29 -7.18 -7.65 -7.10
C PRO A 29 -6.67 -6.88 -5.89
N LEU A 30 -7.19 -7.21 -4.70
CA LEU A 30 -6.78 -6.64 -3.43
C LEU A 30 -6.00 -7.65 -2.60
N ASN A 31 -5.10 -7.16 -1.77
CA ASN A 31 -4.62 -7.91 -0.62
C ASN A 31 -5.40 -7.56 0.64
N VAL A 32 -5.62 -8.53 1.51
CA VAL A 32 -6.06 -8.27 2.87
C VAL A 32 -4.87 -7.81 3.71
N THR A 33 -5.03 -6.72 4.46
CA THR A 33 -3.99 -6.26 5.41
C THR A 33 -4.24 -6.88 6.78
N ILE A 34 -3.21 -7.53 7.30
CA ILE A 34 -3.20 -8.14 8.62
C ILE A 34 -2.39 -7.24 9.56
N PRO A 35 -3.04 -6.53 10.49
CA PRO A 35 -2.33 -5.72 11.48
C PRO A 35 -1.62 -6.57 12.52
N VAL A 36 -0.98 -5.94 13.50
CA VAL A 36 -0.32 -6.63 14.61
C VAL A 36 -1.37 -7.10 15.63
N ILE A 37 -1.89 -8.31 15.40
CA ILE A 37 -2.91 -9.02 16.18
C ILE A 37 -2.44 -10.43 16.48
N SER A 38 -3.22 -11.21 17.22
CA SER A 38 -2.92 -12.62 17.47
C SER A 38 -2.92 -13.45 16.18
N ALA A 39 -2.25 -14.61 16.19
CA ALA A 39 -2.27 -15.54 15.06
C ALA A 39 -3.69 -16.05 14.76
N GLU A 40 -4.51 -16.27 15.80
CA GLU A 40 -5.91 -16.67 15.67
C GLU A 40 -6.77 -15.59 15.00
N ASP A 41 -6.64 -14.34 15.45
CA ASP A 41 -7.37 -13.21 14.83
C ASP A 41 -6.90 -12.96 13.39
N ALA A 42 -5.60 -13.15 13.12
CA ALA A 42 -5.04 -13.04 11.78
C ALA A 42 -5.63 -14.10 10.83
N ARG A 43 -5.70 -15.35 11.28
CA ARG A 43 -6.38 -16.43 10.56
C ARG A 43 -7.84 -16.08 10.28
N LYS A 44 -8.59 -15.65 11.32
CA LYS A 44 -9.98 -15.24 11.18
C LYS A 44 -10.13 -14.11 10.14
N ARG A 45 -9.25 -13.10 10.17
CA ARG A 45 -9.29 -11.99 9.23
C ARG A 45 -9.10 -12.43 7.78
N VAL A 46 -8.33 -13.47 7.50
CA VAL A 46 -8.23 -14.07 6.15
C VAL A 46 -9.59 -14.64 5.73
N PHE A 47 -10.27 -15.39 6.60
CA PHE A 47 -11.59 -15.95 6.31
C PHE A 47 -12.69 -14.88 6.18
N ASP A 48 -12.56 -13.76 6.86
CA ASP A 48 -13.48 -12.61 6.71
C ASP A 48 -13.31 -11.91 5.32
N HIS A 49 -12.24 -12.24 4.56
CA HIS A 49 -11.96 -11.69 3.23
C HIS A 49 -11.70 -12.80 2.19
N PRO A 50 -12.65 -13.71 1.98
CA PRO A 50 -12.43 -14.96 1.21
C PRO A 50 -12.11 -14.74 -0.27
N GLY A 51 -12.33 -13.55 -0.81
CA GLY A 51 -11.96 -13.22 -2.19
C GLY A 51 -10.50 -12.80 -2.37
N CYS A 52 -9.76 -12.52 -1.28
CA CYS A 52 -8.38 -12.06 -1.35
C CYS A 52 -7.40 -13.24 -1.27
N ALA A 53 -6.78 -13.61 -2.41
CA ALA A 53 -5.74 -14.65 -2.44
C ALA A 53 -4.37 -14.18 -1.91
N THR A 54 -4.22 -12.90 -1.61
CA THR A 54 -2.98 -12.30 -1.11
C THR A 54 -3.23 -11.63 0.25
N ALA A 55 -2.35 -11.86 1.22
CA ALA A 55 -2.34 -11.13 2.47
C ALA A 55 -1.01 -10.39 2.67
N LYS A 56 -1.08 -9.17 3.23
CA LYS A 56 0.08 -8.38 3.67
C LYS A 56 0.07 -8.29 5.19
N VAL A 57 1.04 -8.92 5.85
CA VAL A 57 1.15 -9.01 7.31
C VAL A 57 2.09 -7.93 7.82
N LYS A 58 1.62 -7.10 8.74
CA LYS A 58 2.46 -6.13 9.44
C LYS A 58 3.34 -6.85 10.45
N VAL A 59 4.63 -6.56 10.41
CA VAL A 59 5.66 -7.12 11.29
C VAL A 59 6.52 -6.02 11.90
N ALA A 60 7.40 -6.36 12.83
CA ALA A 60 8.36 -5.42 13.43
C ALA A 60 7.75 -4.28 14.26
N ASP A 61 6.51 -4.39 14.69
CA ASP A 61 5.89 -3.44 15.63
C ASP A 61 6.44 -3.62 17.04
N THR A 62 6.57 -2.53 17.80
CA THR A 62 7.06 -2.56 19.19
C THR A 62 6.21 -3.42 20.14
N ARG A 63 4.99 -3.78 19.75
CA ARG A 63 4.08 -4.66 20.48
C ARG A 63 4.23 -6.14 20.13
N SER A 64 5.13 -6.48 19.23
CA SER A 64 5.36 -7.83 18.76
C SER A 64 6.85 -8.17 18.80
N ASP A 65 7.16 -9.45 18.74
CA ASP A 65 8.50 -9.98 18.56
C ASP A 65 8.52 -10.91 17.34
N LEU A 66 9.71 -11.31 16.92
CA LEU A 66 9.87 -12.17 15.75
C LEU A 66 9.10 -13.50 15.86
N GLU A 67 9.00 -14.07 17.05
CA GLU A 67 8.29 -15.35 17.24
C GLU A 67 6.79 -15.19 16.99
N ARG A 68 6.18 -14.16 17.56
CA ARG A 68 4.77 -13.82 17.32
C ARG A 68 4.52 -13.41 15.87
N ASP A 69 5.46 -12.71 15.24
CA ASP A 69 5.37 -12.35 13.82
C ASP A 69 5.41 -13.63 12.96
N CYS A 70 6.29 -14.58 13.25
CA CYS A 70 6.32 -15.88 12.56
C CYS A 70 5.01 -16.67 12.74
N GLN A 71 4.49 -16.78 13.97
CA GLN A 71 3.22 -17.46 14.24
C GLN A 71 2.06 -16.84 13.48
N ARG A 72 2.02 -15.51 13.39
CA ARG A 72 1.00 -14.77 12.63
C ARG A 72 1.13 -15.04 11.13
N VAL A 73 2.34 -15.00 10.58
CA VAL A 73 2.62 -15.29 9.17
C VAL A 73 2.25 -16.73 8.82
N GLU A 74 2.58 -17.69 9.65
CA GLU A 74 2.24 -19.10 9.47
C GLU A 74 0.72 -19.32 9.44
N ALA A 75 -0.01 -18.79 10.43
CA ALA A 75 -1.47 -18.88 10.48
C ALA A 75 -2.16 -18.25 9.27
N VAL A 76 -1.62 -17.13 8.76
CA VAL A 76 -2.10 -16.47 7.54
C VAL A 76 -1.81 -17.32 6.31
N ALA A 77 -0.61 -17.88 6.19
CA ALA A 77 -0.23 -18.72 5.05
C ALA A 77 -1.11 -19.95 4.95
N GLU A 78 -1.34 -20.65 6.07
CA GLU A 78 -2.22 -21.81 6.14
C GLU A 78 -3.67 -21.47 5.76
N ALA A 79 -4.21 -20.37 6.31
CA ALA A 79 -5.58 -19.93 6.00
C ALA A 79 -5.76 -19.56 4.52
N LEU A 80 -4.78 -18.89 3.93
CA LEU A 80 -4.81 -18.55 2.50
C LEU A 80 -4.76 -19.79 1.62
N VAL A 81 -3.94 -20.78 1.97
CA VAL A 81 -3.84 -22.04 1.21
C VAL A 81 -5.12 -22.85 1.32
N GLU A 82 -5.78 -22.86 2.49
CA GLU A 82 -7.08 -23.49 2.68
C GLU A 82 -8.15 -22.91 1.74
N LEU A 83 -8.12 -21.59 1.50
CA LEU A 83 -9.09 -20.91 0.63
C LEU A 83 -8.68 -20.89 -0.86
N HIS A 84 -7.40 -20.79 -1.16
CA HIS A 84 -6.91 -20.43 -2.51
C HIS A 84 -5.87 -21.39 -3.09
N ALA A 85 -5.49 -22.43 -2.33
CA ALA A 85 -4.50 -23.44 -2.75
C ALA A 85 -3.21 -22.79 -3.29
N SER A 86 -2.80 -23.11 -4.51
CA SER A 86 -1.56 -22.60 -5.13
C SER A 86 -1.59 -21.09 -5.50
N SER A 87 -2.75 -20.44 -5.43
CA SER A 87 -2.87 -19.00 -5.69
C SER A 87 -2.56 -18.13 -4.46
N ALA A 88 -2.43 -18.76 -3.26
CA ALA A 88 -2.11 -18.08 -2.01
C ALA A 88 -0.77 -17.33 -2.09
N LYS A 89 -0.75 -16.07 -1.65
CA LYS A 89 0.45 -15.22 -1.59
C LYS A 89 0.53 -14.51 -0.25
N VAL A 90 1.69 -14.58 0.39
CA VAL A 90 1.95 -13.89 1.66
C VAL A 90 3.03 -12.83 1.44
N ARG A 91 2.79 -11.65 1.95
CA ARG A 91 3.71 -10.51 2.02
C ARG A 91 3.90 -10.11 3.46
N VAL A 92 5.06 -9.59 3.80
CA VAL A 92 5.30 -8.96 5.10
C VAL A 92 5.75 -7.53 4.88
N ASP A 93 5.39 -6.63 5.81
CA ASP A 93 5.73 -5.22 5.74
C ASP A 93 6.33 -4.79 7.08
N ALA A 94 7.61 -4.43 7.06
CA ALA A 94 8.38 -4.03 8.22
C ALA A 94 8.48 -2.50 8.39
N ASN A 95 7.99 -1.71 7.43
CA ASN A 95 8.02 -0.25 7.47
C ASN A 95 9.39 0.37 7.83
N GLY A 96 10.47 -0.25 7.39
CA GLY A 96 11.86 0.22 7.60
C GLY A 96 12.40 0.02 9.02
N ALA A 97 11.79 -0.87 9.81
CA ALA A 97 12.10 -0.99 11.23
C ALA A 97 13.42 -1.73 11.55
N TRP A 98 14.01 -2.44 10.59
CA TRP A 98 15.19 -3.27 10.85
C TRP A 98 16.47 -2.61 10.35
N ASP A 99 17.59 -2.88 11.04
CA ASP A 99 18.92 -2.82 10.43
C ASP A 99 19.10 -4.02 9.47
N ARG A 100 20.09 -3.94 8.59
CA ARG A 100 20.28 -4.93 7.52
C ARG A 100 20.68 -6.33 8.03
N GLU A 101 21.40 -6.45 9.14
CA GLU A 101 21.80 -7.71 9.74
C GLU A 101 20.61 -8.41 10.40
N THR A 102 19.81 -7.66 11.13
CA THR A 102 18.52 -8.11 11.68
C THR A 102 17.58 -8.53 10.56
N ALA A 103 17.43 -7.71 9.51
CA ALA A 103 16.59 -7.99 8.35
C ALA A 103 16.98 -9.31 7.68
N LEU A 104 18.27 -9.55 7.43
CA LEU A 104 18.75 -10.78 6.79
C LEU A 104 18.34 -12.04 7.57
N THR A 105 18.44 -11.99 8.91
CA THR A 105 18.05 -13.10 9.78
C THR A 105 16.53 -13.28 9.82
N TRP A 106 15.78 -12.19 9.95
CA TRP A 106 14.35 -12.23 10.16
C TRP A 106 13.58 -12.57 8.88
N ILE A 107 14.03 -12.09 7.74
CA ILE A 107 13.48 -12.46 6.43
C ILE A 107 13.51 -13.99 6.24
N SER A 108 14.64 -14.63 6.56
CA SER A 108 14.77 -16.09 6.44
C SER A 108 13.76 -16.84 7.32
N ARG A 109 13.53 -16.37 8.55
CA ARG A 109 12.56 -16.99 9.47
C ARG A 109 11.11 -16.76 9.03
N LEU A 110 10.76 -15.54 8.62
CA LEU A 110 9.43 -15.20 8.12
C LEU A 110 9.11 -15.93 6.80
N ASN A 111 10.10 -16.08 5.91
CA ASN A 111 9.94 -16.86 4.69
C ASN A 111 9.65 -18.34 4.98
N ARG A 112 10.29 -18.90 6.00
CA ARG A 112 10.00 -20.27 6.47
C ARG A 112 8.60 -20.38 7.06
N ALA A 113 8.15 -19.39 7.84
CA ALA A 113 6.80 -19.34 8.38
C ALA A 113 5.72 -19.29 7.28
N ALA A 114 6.03 -18.66 6.14
CA ALA A 114 5.14 -18.61 4.98
C ALA A 114 5.21 -19.85 4.06
N GLN A 115 5.95 -20.90 4.44
CA GLN A 115 6.24 -22.05 3.57
C GLN A 115 4.99 -22.79 3.07
N ALA A 116 3.89 -22.79 3.81
CA ALA A 116 2.62 -23.36 3.35
C ALA A 116 2.16 -22.72 2.03
N ALA A 117 2.36 -21.40 1.88
CA ALA A 117 2.05 -20.65 0.65
C ALA A 117 3.22 -20.59 -0.36
N GLY A 118 4.25 -21.42 -0.18
CA GLY A 118 5.43 -21.45 -1.03
C GLY A 118 6.50 -20.40 -0.67
N GLY A 119 6.41 -19.79 0.52
CA GLY A 119 7.27 -18.72 1.00
C GLY A 119 6.63 -17.33 0.83
N LEU A 120 7.41 -16.30 1.07
CA LEU A 120 6.98 -14.91 0.92
C LEU A 120 6.99 -14.49 -0.56
N GLU A 121 5.93 -13.82 -1.01
CA GLU A 121 5.92 -13.17 -2.32
C GLU A 121 6.95 -12.02 -2.36
N TYR A 122 7.03 -11.25 -1.27
CA TYR A 122 8.07 -10.25 -1.03
C TYR A 122 8.07 -9.77 0.43
N VAL A 123 9.16 -9.10 0.82
CA VAL A 123 9.26 -8.30 2.05
C VAL A 123 9.26 -6.83 1.68
N GLU A 124 8.28 -6.07 2.19
CA GLU A 124 8.13 -4.64 1.95
C GLU A 124 8.95 -3.86 2.98
N GLN A 125 9.80 -2.97 2.47
CA GLN A 125 10.62 -2.03 3.22
C GLN A 125 11.22 -2.61 4.51
N PRO A 126 12.11 -3.60 4.43
CA PRO A 126 12.74 -4.17 5.62
C PRO A 126 13.63 -3.16 6.37
N CYS A 127 14.38 -2.33 5.64
CA CYS A 127 15.25 -1.28 6.17
C CYS A 127 14.84 0.09 5.64
N MET A 128 15.15 1.16 6.38
CA MET A 128 14.81 2.52 5.96
C MET A 128 15.74 3.04 4.85
N ALA A 129 17.04 2.76 4.93
CA ALA A 129 18.01 3.22 3.94
C ALA A 129 17.97 2.37 2.66
N VAL A 130 17.96 3.02 1.50
CA VAL A 130 17.91 2.35 0.19
C VAL A 130 19.16 1.52 -0.09
N GLU A 131 20.31 1.94 0.43
CA GLU A 131 21.57 1.20 0.33
C GLU A 131 21.53 -0.13 1.10
N ASP A 132 20.82 -0.15 2.23
CA ASP A 132 20.60 -1.38 2.99
C ASP A 132 19.67 -2.35 2.26
N LEU A 133 18.64 -1.85 1.57
CA LEU A 133 17.81 -2.66 0.67
C LEU A 133 18.66 -3.26 -0.45
N ALA A 134 19.49 -2.44 -1.11
CA ALA A 134 20.39 -2.90 -2.17
C ALA A 134 21.41 -3.95 -1.66
N TRP A 135 21.89 -3.79 -0.44
CA TRP A 135 22.78 -4.77 0.18
C TRP A 135 22.03 -6.09 0.49
N LEU A 136 20.83 -6.02 1.09
CA LEU A 136 20.00 -7.19 1.39
C LEU A 136 19.64 -7.98 0.13
N ARG A 137 19.21 -7.29 -0.94
CA ARG A 137 18.82 -7.92 -2.19
C ARG A 137 19.94 -8.80 -2.78
N ARG A 138 21.21 -8.43 -2.57
CA ARG A 138 22.37 -9.23 -3.00
C ARG A 138 22.74 -10.37 -2.06
N LYS A 139 22.12 -10.49 -0.88
CA LYS A 139 22.49 -11.43 0.18
C LYS A 139 21.46 -12.52 0.45
N GLN A 140 20.28 -12.40 -0.11
CA GLN A 140 19.18 -13.34 0.11
C GLN A 140 18.26 -13.39 -1.12
N ASP A 141 17.44 -14.44 -1.25
CA ASP A 141 16.67 -14.73 -2.47
C ASP A 141 15.19 -14.32 -2.38
N VAL A 142 14.70 -13.91 -1.19
CA VAL A 142 13.31 -13.44 -1.04
C VAL A 142 13.16 -12.08 -1.69
N PRO A 143 12.20 -11.86 -2.61
CA PRO A 143 12.04 -10.57 -3.27
C PRO A 143 11.81 -9.44 -2.26
N LEU A 144 12.37 -8.27 -2.53
CA LEU A 144 12.19 -7.05 -1.74
C LEU A 144 11.26 -6.07 -2.45
N ALA A 145 10.40 -5.38 -1.68
CA ALA A 145 9.57 -4.30 -2.19
C ALA A 145 9.93 -2.97 -1.49
N ALA A 146 10.01 -1.88 -2.26
CA ALA A 146 10.26 -0.54 -1.75
C ALA A 146 8.97 0.28 -1.71
N ASP A 147 8.63 0.87 -0.54
CA ASP A 147 7.55 1.84 -0.31
C ASP A 147 8.17 3.19 0.10
N GLU A 148 8.67 3.27 1.33
CA GLU A 148 9.22 4.51 1.88
C GLU A 148 10.41 5.03 1.07
N SER A 149 11.23 4.15 0.53
CA SER A 149 12.38 4.49 -0.32
C SER A 149 11.99 5.05 -1.69
N ILE A 150 10.70 5.03 -2.05
CA ILE A 150 10.16 5.66 -3.26
C ILE A 150 9.42 6.94 -2.90
N ARG A 151 8.39 6.86 -2.05
CA ARG A 151 7.50 7.98 -1.77
C ARG A 151 8.09 9.07 -0.89
N ARG A 152 9.17 8.79 -0.14
CA ARG A 152 9.88 9.76 0.72
C ARG A 152 11.23 10.17 0.16
N ALA A 153 11.68 9.56 -0.93
CA ALA A 153 12.92 9.89 -1.58
C ALA A 153 12.83 11.26 -2.28
N GLU A 154 13.95 11.97 -2.35
CA GLU A 154 14.09 13.14 -3.23
C GLU A 154 14.03 12.71 -4.71
N ASP A 155 14.50 11.50 -5.00
CA ASP A 155 14.46 10.87 -6.31
C ASP A 155 13.91 9.43 -6.22
N PRO A 156 12.66 9.20 -6.64
CA PRO A 156 12.03 7.87 -6.64
C PRO A 156 12.77 6.81 -7.48
N LEU A 157 13.60 7.23 -8.45
CA LEU A 157 14.35 6.31 -9.31
C LEU A 157 15.66 5.80 -8.68
N GLU A 158 16.04 6.29 -7.51
CA GLU A 158 17.23 5.83 -6.80
C GLU A 158 17.17 4.33 -6.48
N VAL A 159 15.98 3.84 -6.14
CA VAL A 159 15.72 2.40 -5.92
C VAL A 159 16.10 1.56 -7.14
N ALA A 160 15.80 2.06 -8.34
CA ALA A 160 16.16 1.37 -9.59
C ALA A 160 17.66 1.46 -9.89
N ARG A 161 18.28 2.65 -9.72
CA ARG A 161 19.71 2.84 -9.96
C ARG A 161 20.60 1.99 -9.05
N LEU A 162 20.17 1.78 -7.80
CA LEU A 162 20.88 0.95 -6.83
C LEU A 162 20.49 -0.53 -6.90
N GLU A 163 19.55 -0.88 -7.77
CA GLU A 163 18.98 -2.24 -7.84
C GLU A 163 18.48 -2.73 -6.46
N ALA A 164 17.80 -1.84 -5.72
CA ALA A 164 17.52 -2.04 -4.32
C ALA A 164 16.26 -2.87 -4.04
N ALA A 165 15.37 -3.05 -5.03
CA ALA A 165 14.13 -3.79 -4.87
C ALA A 165 13.72 -4.55 -6.14
N ASP A 166 12.83 -5.52 -5.97
CA ASP A 166 12.23 -6.34 -7.03
C ASP A 166 10.80 -5.90 -7.37
N VAL A 167 10.18 -5.10 -6.48
CA VAL A 167 8.82 -4.57 -6.59
C VAL A 167 8.79 -3.13 -6.09
N ALA A 168 8.06 -2.26 -6.79
CA ALA A 168 7.79 -0.90 -6.35
C ALA A 168 6.37 -0.80 -5.76
N VAL A 169 6.25 -0.44 -4.48
CA VAL A 169 4.96 -0.12 -3.86
C VAL A 169 4.71 1.38 -4.02
N ILE A 170 3.62 1.69 -4.70
CA ILE A 170 3.31 3.05 -5.15
C ILE A 170 2.05 3.56 -4.46
N LYS A 171 2.14 4.75 -3.88
CA LYS A 171 1.01 5.50 -3.33
C LYS A 171 0.77 6.72 -4.20
N VAL A 172 -0.41 6.79 -4.83
CA VAL A 172 -0.70 7.74 -5.89
C VAL A 172 -0.64 9.18 -5.39
N GLU A 173 -1.26 9.45 -4.25
CA GLU A 173 -1.37 10.79 -3.68
C GLU A 173 -0.01 11.36 -3.25
N PRO A 174 0.81 10.63 -2.47
CA PRO A 174 2.16 11.09 -2.11
C PRO A 174 3.07 11.38 -3.30
N LEU A 175 2.86 10.70 -4.43
CA LEU A 175 3.69 10.86 -5.63
C LEU A 175 3.16 11.93 -6.60
N GLY A 176 2.05 12.59 -6.28
CA GLY A 176 1.57 13.75 -7.05
C GLY A 176 0.47 13.45 -8.07
N GLY A 177 -0.10 12.23 -8.07
CA GLY A 177 -1.27 11.89 -8.88
C GLY A 177 -0.99 10.87 -9.99
N ALA A 178 -2.01 10.61 -10.79
CA ALA A 178 -2.00 9.57 -11.82
C ALA A 178 -0.90 9.77 -12.87
N ARG A 179 -0.73 11.02 -13.35
CA ARG A 179 0.27 11.34 -14.38
C ARG A 179 1.68 11.02 -13.90
N ALA A 180 2.02 11.46 -12.68
CA ALA A 180 3.35 11.22 -12.10
C ALA A 180 3.59 9.71 -11.92
N VAL A 181 2.59 8.97 -11.45
CA VAL A 181 2.70 7.51 -11.27
C VAL A 181 2.82 6.78 -12.58
N LEU A 182 2.05 7.14 -13.61
CA LEU A 182 2.14 6.50 -14.93
C LEU A 182 3.49 6.79 -15.60
N GLN A 183 4.03 8.01 -15.46
CA GLN A 183 5.37 8.33 -15.94
C GLN A 183 6.43 7.52 -15.18
N LEU A 184 6.34 7.45 -13.85
CA LEU A 184 7.26 6.64 -13.03
C LEU A 184 7.20 5.16 -13.41
N ALA A 185 6.01 4.66 -13.78
CA ALA A 185 5.82 3.27 -14.22
C ALA A 185 6.54 2.95 -15.56
N GLU A 186 6.75 3.94 -16.42
CA GLU A 186 7.52 3.78 -17.66
C GLU A 186 9.04 3.75 -17.38
N GLU A 187 9.49 4.37 -16.30
CA GLU A 187 10.90 4.52 -15.96
C GLU A 187 11.41 3.43 -15.00
N LEU A 188 10.52 2.83 -14.17
CA LEU A 188 10.89 1.77 -13.24
C LEU A 188 10.98 0.40 -13.93
N PRO A 189 12.12 -0.31 -13.86
CA PRO A 189 12.30 -1.61 -14.52
C PRO A 189 11.66 -2.79 -13.77
N MET A 190 10.88 -2.51 -12.72
CA MET A 190 10.28 -3.51 -11.84
C MET A 190 8.75 -3.38 -11.80
N PRO A 191 8.00 -4.46 -11.48
CA PRO A 191 6.55 -4.39 -11.34
C PRO A 191 6.11 -3.48 -10.20
N LEU A 192 4.97 -2.80 -10.41
CA LEU A 192 4.36 -1.89 -9.44
C LEU A 192 3.21 -2.56 -8.70
N VAL A 193 3.06 -2.21 -7.44
CA VAL A 193 1.89 -2.51 -6.61
C VAL A 193 1.30 -1.19 -6.12
N ILE A 194 0.07 -0.90 -6.50
CA ILE A 194 -0.61 0.30 -6.00
C ILE A 194 -1.12 0.05 -4.58
N SER A 195 -0.84 0.97 -3.69
CA SER A 195 -1.20 0.89 -2.27
C SER A 195 -1.79 2.20 -1.77
N SER A 196 -2.57 2.13 -0.71
CA SER A 196 -3.22 3.26 -0.06
C SER A 196 -2.28 3.98 0.91
N ALA A 197 -2.52 5.27 1.08
CA ALA A 197 -2.00 6.08 2.18
C ALA A 197 -3.12 6.46 3.18
N LEU A 198 -4.16 5.64 3.31
CA LEU A 198 -5.36 5.79 4.17
C LEU A 198 -6.33 6.86 3.67
N GLU A 199 -6.57 6.90 2.38
CA GLU A 199 -7.57 7.76 1.74
C GLU A 199 -8.99 7.28 2.03
N THR A 200 -9.96 8.19 1.89
CA THR A 200 -11.39 7.85 1.78
C THR A 200 -11.68 7.21 0.42
N SER A 201 -12.92 6.77 0.20
CA SER A 201 -13.31 6.11 -1.05
C SER A 201 -12.94 6.87 -2.32
N PHE A 202 -12.93 8.20 -2.32
CA PHE A 202 -12.51 8.98 -3.50
C PHE A 202 -11.05 8.75 -3.87
N GLY A 203 -10.14 8.79 -2.89
CA GLY A 203 -8.72 8.51 -3.14
C GLY A 203 -8.48 7.05 -3.50
N LEU A 204 -9.18 6.11 -2.82
CA LEU A 204 -9.09 4.69 -3.13
C LEU A 204 -9.57 4.36 -4.54
N ASP A 205 -10.70 4.96 -4.99
CA ASP A 205 -11.21 4.80 -6.35
C ASP A 205 -10.24 5.38 -7.39
N TYR A 206 -9.67 6.56 -7.08
CA TYR A 206 -8.66 7.18 -7.95
C TYR A 206 -7.41 6.32 -8.08
N ALA A 207 -6.90 5.79 -6.97
CA ALA A 207 -5.76 4.86 -6.99
C ALA A 207 -6.08 3.55 -7.73
N ALA A 208 -7.30 3.02 -7.59
CA ALA A 208 -7.75 1.84 -8.34
C ALA A 208 -7.84 2.12 -9.86
N ARG A 209 -8.28 3.32 -10.28
CA ARG A 209 -8.26 3.74 -11.69
C ARG A 209 -6.84 3.79 -12.24
N VAL A 210 -5.87 4.28 -11.45
CA VAL A 210 -4.45 4.27 -11.83
C VAL A 210 -3.96 2.83 -11.99
N ALA A 211 -4.26 1.96 -11.04
CA ALA A 211 -3.90 0.54 -11.12
C ALA A 211 -4.53 -0.16 -12.33
N CYS A 212 -5.79 0.18 -12.67
CA CYS A 212 -6.48 -0.31 -13.87
C CYS A 212 -5.84 0.18 -15.18
N ALA A 213 -5.13 1.30 -15.17
CA ALA A 213 -4.50 1.90 -16.34
C ALA A 213 -3.07 1.41 -16.62
N LEU A 214 -2.39 0.80 -15.64
CA LEU A 214 -1.04 0.26 -15.80
C LEU A 214 -0.99 -0.83 -16.88
N ASP A 215 0.10 -0.87 -17.66
CA ASP A 215 0.30 -1.86 -18.73
C ASP A 215 0.54 -3.28 -18.19
N GLN A 216 1.23 -3.38 -17.08
CA GLN A 216 1.55 -4.67 -16.45
C GLN A 216 0.32 -5.38 -15.88
N GLU A 217 0.38 -6.70 -15.76
CA GLU A 217 -0.62 -7.46 -15.01
C GLU A 217 -0.64 -7.01 -13.54
N PRO A 218 -1.82 -6.70 -12.98
CA PRO A 218 -1.92 -6.16 -11.63
C PRO A 218 -1.58 -7.24 -10.60
N ARG A 219 -0.61 -6.95 -9.76
CA ARG A 219 -0.45 -7.65 -8.48
C ARG A 219 -1.54 -7.18 -7.52
N ALA A 220 -1.86 -7.98 -6.51
CA ALA A 220 -2.86 -7.58 -5.51
C ALA A 220 -2.51 -6.22 -4.88
N CYS A 221 -3.42 -5.26 -4.99
CA CYS A 221 -3.25 -3.88 -4.54
C CYS A 221 -3.54 -3.73 -3.05
N GLY A 222 -2.81 -2.84 -2.38
CA GLY A 222 -3.03 -2.50 -0.96
C GLY A 222 -4.11 -1.42 -0.77
N LEU A 223 -5.28 -1.56 -1.40
CA LEU A 223 -6.35 -0.55 -1.40
C LEU A 223 -7.54 -0.90 -0.50
N GLY A 224 -7.49 -1.99 0.26
CA GLY A 224 -8.58 -2.44 1.14
C GLY A 224 -8.64 -1.71 2.49
N THR A 225 -8.37 -0.40 2.54
CA THR A 225 -8.22 0.36 3.79
C THR A 225 -9.45 1.18 4.19
N ALA A 226 -10.51 1.25 3.37
CA ALA A 226 -11.73 1.99 3.68
C ALA A 226 -12.36 1.58 5.03
N SER A 227 -12.29 0.30 5.37
CA SER A 227 -12.83 -0.24 6.64
C SER A 227 -12.06 0.21 7.90
N LEU A 228 -10.92 0.88 7.75
CA LEU A 228 -10.13 1.43 8.87
C LEU A 228 -10.60 2.82 9.27
N LEU A 229 -11.43 3.47 8.46
CA LEU A 229 -11.99 4.79 8.73
C LEU A 229 -13.35 4.65 9.42
N SER A 230 -13.62 5.52 10.39
CA SER A 230 -14.90 5.57 11.10
C SER A 230 -16.03 6.19 10.26
N GLY A 231 -15.71 6.80 9.14
CA GLY A 231 -16.65 7.42 8.20
C GLY A 231 -16.01 7.62 6.84
N ASP A 232 -16.83 7.85 5.83
CA ASP A 232 -16.39 8.06 4.45
C ASP A 232 -17.02 9.32 3.87
N THR A 233 -16.30 10.00 3.00
CA THR A 233 -16.79 11.21 2.30
C THR A 233 -17.69 10.89 1.11
N ALA A 234 -17.79 9.64 0.70
CA ALA A 234 -18.70 9.17 -0.32
C ALA A 234 -20.06 8.74 0.28
N VAL A 235 -21.15 8.90 -0.49
CA VAL A 235 -22.50 8.38 -0.13
C VAL A 235 -22.47 6.86 -0.01
N SER A 236 -21.75 6.21 -0.92
CA SER A 236 -21.50 4.77 -0.88
C SER A 236 -19.99 4.52 -0.98
N PRO A 237 -19.42 3.61 -0.19
CA PRO A 237 -18.00 3.31 -0.25
C PRO A 237 -17.62 2.66 -1.59
N VAL A 238 -16.31 2.59 -1.85
CA VAL A 238 -15.74 1.87 -3.00
C VAL A 238 -16.27 0.44 -3.08
N ARG A 239 -16.51 0.00 -4.30
CA ARG A 239 -17.05 -1.33 -4.55
C ARG A 239 -15.96 -2.40 -4.54
N VAL A 240 -16.09 -3.34 -3.62
CA VAL A 240 -15.22 -4.54 -3.55
C VAL A 240 -16.12 -5.78 -3.79
N VAL A 241 -15.72 -6.61 -4.75
CA VAL A 241 -16.42 -7.85 -5.10
C VAL A 241 -15.39 -8.96 -5.29
N ASP A 242 -15.54 -10.05 -4.56
CA ASP A 242 -14.66 -11.22 -4.64
C ASP A 242 -13.18 -10.84 -4.59
N GLY A 243 -12.80 -10.03 -3.60
CA GLY A 243 -11.42 -9.57 -3.41
C GLY A 243 -10.89 -8.62 -4.49
N ASN A 244 -11.75 -8.08 -5.35
CA ASN A 244 -11.37 -7.10 -6.36
C ASN A 244 -12.04 -5.76 -6.10
N MET A 245 -11.30 -4.66 -6.28
CA MET A 245 -11.86 -3.31 -6.32
C MET A 245 -12.25 -2.97 -7.75
N ILE A 246 -13.48 -2.47 -7.89
CA ILE A 246 -14.07 -2.05 -9.16
C ILE A 246 -14.24 -0.54 -9.11
N PRO A 247 -13.47 0.25 -9.87
CA PRO A 247 -13.68 1.69 -9.95
C PRO A 247 -15.10 2.04 -10.36
N THR A 248 -15.71 2.99 -9.65
CA THR A 248 -17.09 3.43 -9.88
C THR A 248 -17.20 4.94 -9.72
N ASP A 249 -18.22 5.54 -10.32
CA ASP A 249 -18.50 6.95 -10.07
C ASP A 249 -19.10 7.11 -8.68
N LEU A 250 -18.42 7.88 -7.84
CA LEU A 250 -18.79 8.12 -6.46
C LEU A 250 -19.51 9.46 -6.30
N ALA A 251 -20.56 9.48 -5.50
CA ALA A 251 -21.27 10.70 -5.11
C ALA A 251 -20.75 11.20 -3.75
N VAL A 252 -20.54 12.51 -3.65
CA VAL A 252 -20.07 13.15 -2.42
C VAL A 252 -21.18 13.17 -1.36
N ASN A 253 -20.84 12.79 -0.14
CA ASN A 253 -21.69 12.97 1.02
C ASN A 253 -21.50 14.36 1.62
N GLU A 254 -22.25 15.32 1.15
CA GLU A 254 -22.14 16.74 1.55
C GLU A 254 -22.28 16.94 3.06
N SER A 255 -23.08 16.13 3.74
CA SER A 255 -23.28 16.24 5.19
C SER A 255 -22.03 15.95 6.01
N LEU A 256 -21.10 15.14 5.47
CA LEU A 256 -19.86 14.76 6.14
C LEU A 256 -18.68 15.68 5.78
N ILE A 257 -18.80 16.47 4.72
CA ILE A 257 -17.73 17.39 4.30
C ILE A 257 -18.02 18.85 4.64
N THR A 258 -19.23 19.17 5.10
CA THR A 258 -19.60 20.53 5.50
C THR A 258 -19.10 20.79 6.93
N PRO A 259 -18.14 21.74 7.12
CA PRO A 259 -17.63 22.06 8.46
C PRO A 259 -18.73 22.55 9.39
N SER A 260 -18.73 22.08 10.61
CA SER A 260 -19.59 22.65 11.67
C SER A 260 -18.96 23.91 12.27
N ALA A 261 -19.75 24.71 12.97
CA ALA A 261 -19.24 25.90 13.65
C ALA A 261 -18.18 25.57 14.72
N SER A 262 -18.23 24.36 15.30
CA SER A 262 -17.23 23.86 16.25
C SER A 262 -15.87 23.55 15.62
N ASP A 263 -15.79 23.41 14.27
CA ASP A 263 -14.57 23.03 13.57
C ASP A 263 -13.73 24.23 13.08
N SER A 264 -14.08 25.45 13.49
CA SER A 264 -13.44 26.70 13.00
C SER A 264 -11.92 26.71 13.20
N GLN A 265 -11.41 26.20 14.33
CA GLN A 265 -9.98 26.12 14.61
C GLN A 265 -9.29 25.08 13.67
N LEU A 266 -9.93 23.95 13.46
CA LEU A 266 -9.45 22.92 12.55
C LEU A 266 -9.43 23.43 11.11
N CYS A 267 -10.50 24.07 10.65
CA CYS A 267 -10.58 24.71 9.33
C CYS A 267 -9.49 25.76 9.14
N GLY A 268 -9.23 26.61 10.16
CA GLY A 268 -8.15 27.60 10.12
C GLY A 268 -6.76 26.95 10.00
N SER A 269 -6.54 25.82 10.69
CA SER A 269 -5.29 25.05 10.61
C SER A 269 -5.10 24.43 9.21
N TRP A 270 -6.15 23.87 8.62
CA TRP A 270 -6.11 23.33 7.27
C TRP A 270 -5.92 24.40 6.19
N ALA A 271 -6.55 25.58 6.34
CA ALA A 271 -6.34 26.71 5.41
C ALA A 271 -4.88 27.16 5.41
N LYS A 272 -4.25 27.28 6.59
CA LYS A 272 -2.81 27.58 6.70
C LYS A 272 -1.93 26.53 6.02
N ARG A 273 -2.25 25.25 6.23
CA ARG A 273 -1.53 24.14 5.62
C ARG A 273 -1.67 24.14 4.09
N LEU A 274 -2.87 24.34 3.56
CA LEU A 274 -3.13 24.47 2.12
C LEU A 274 -2.32 25.60 1.49
N ASN A 275 -2.29 26.78 2.12
CA ASN A 275 -1.49 27.90 1.63
C ASN A 275 0.02 27.58 1.63
N ALA A 276 0.53 26.93 2.67
CA ALA A 276 1.92 26.48 2.72
C ALA A 276 2.23 25.45 1.62
N MET A 277 1.35 24.49 1.37
CA MET A 277 1.49 23.50 0.30
C MET A 277 1.49 24.17 -1.09
N ALA A 278 0.61 25.13 -1.32
CA ALA A 278 0.51 25.85 -2.60
C ALA A 278 1.75 26.69 -2.91
N SER A 279 2.46 27.19 -1.90
CA SER A 279 3.69 27.99 -2.08
C SER A 279 4.94 27.16 -2.43
N HIS A 280 4.85 25.83 -2.35
CA HIS A 280 5.93 24.89 -2.69
C HIS A 280 5.72 24.17 -4.05
N ARG A 281 4.77 24.63 -4.85
CA ARG A 281 4.44 24.07 -6.18
C ARG A 281 5.24 24.72 -7.29
#